data_4b88296cfe8a24fea21feca688e10786
#
_entry.id   4b88296cfe8a24fea21feca688e10786
#
_cell.length_a   1.000
_cell.length_b   1.000
_cell.length_c   1.000
_cell.angle_alpha   90.00
_cell.angle_beta   90.00
_cell.angle_gamma   90.00
#
_symmetry.space_group_name_H-M   'P 1'
#
loop_
_entity.id
_entity.type
_entity.pdbx_description
1 polymer ?
#
loop_
_entity_poly.entity_id
_entity_poly.type
_entity_poly.pdbx_seq_one_letter_code
_entity_poly.pdbx_strand_id
1 'polypeptide(L)'
;MKEAVYSGSRNLYPHMVTASKSLVANSDVDRVWFLIEDETFPFEVPDIVQTKDVSGQRFFPETCANIRTNYTYMSLMRVTYAKLFPDTGKILQLDVDTVVVDDVSGLWDLDLGKAWFAACSEANGQYKPYGPRYYNIGVAMFNLDQIREDGIDNQLITFLNSTPVPYIDQDAWCLYGNQRAIDLPTRYNECYMVGFTDDPAICHFAGHGNDWANPEDKRTPRLEHLKAYREMSWDEAMERHDAKKQG
;
A
#
# COMPACT_ATOMS: atom_id res chain seq x y z
N MET A 1 10.89 -13.09 6.26
CA MET A 1 9.46 -12.99 6.60
C MET A 1 8.79 -12.12 5.55
N LYS A 2 7.68 -12.59 5.00
CA LYS A 2 6.89 -11.88 3.99
C LYS A 2 5.82 -11.06 4.72
N GLU A 3 6.07 -9.78 4.88
CA GLU A 3 5.19 -8.87 5.62
C GLU A 3 4.53 -7.86 4.68
N ALA A 4 3.24 -7.61 4.88
CA ALA A 4 2.48 -6.60 4.17
C ALA A 4 1.86 -5.59 5.16
N VAL A 5 1.51 -4.40 4.68
CA VAL A 5 0.91 -3.35 5.50
C VAL A 5 -0.21 -2.64 4.75
N TYR A 6 -1.32 -2.47 5.43
CA TYR A 6 -2.41 -1.59 5.06
C TYR A 6 -2.52 -0.46 6.08
N SER A 7 -2.80 0.76 5.63
CA SER A 7 -3.04 1.89 6.53
C SER A 7 -4.36 2.58 6.19
N GLY A 8 -5.18 2.83 7.19
CA GLY A 8 -6.49 3.46 6.95
C GLY A 8 -7.06 4.10 8.20
N SER A 9 -7.85 5.17 8.01
CA SER A 9 -8.68 5.75 9.05
C SER A 9 -9.90 4.86 9.33
N ARG A 10 -10.58 5.10 10.43
CA ARG A 10 -11.68 4.27 10.96
C ARG A 10 -12.74 3.88 9.91
N ASN A 11 -13.12 4.83 9.06
CA ASN A 11 -14.11 4.59 7.99
C ASN A 11 -13.61 3.62 6.90
N LEU A 12 -12.29 3.35 6.83
CA LEU A 12 -11.69 2.46 5.84
C LEU A 12 -11.39 1.05 6.38
N TYR A 13 -11.62 0.79 7.67
CA TYR A 13 -11.37 -0.53 8.27
C TYR A 13 -12.11 -1.69 7.58
N PRO A 14 -13.39 -1.55 7.16
CA PRO A 14 -14.04 -2.63 6.40
C PRO A 14 -13.32 -2.94 5.07
N HIS A 15 -12.72 -1.92 4.44
CA HIS A 15 -11.95 -2.08 3.21
C HIS A 15 -10.61 -2.77 3.48
N MET A 16 -9.92 -2.43 4.59
CA MET A 16 -8.71 -3.13 5.02
C MET A 16 -8.96 -4.64 5.18
N VAL A 17 -10.09 -5.01 5.79
CA VAL A 17 -10.48 -6.42 5.95
C VAL A 17 -10.69 -7.09 4.59
N THR A 18 -11.39 -6.45 3.66
CA THR A 18 -11.62 -6.99 2.31
C THR A 18 -10.32 -7.17 1.54
N ALA A 19 -9.49 -6.13 1.52
CA ALA A 19 -8.20 -6.13 0.81
C ALA A 19 -7.25 -7.19 1.36
N SER A 20 -7.14 -7.29 2.69
CA SER A 20 -6.25 -8.27 3.32
C SER A 20 -6.71 -9.72 3.15
N LYS A 21 -8.03 -9.99 3.15
CA LYS A 21 -8.55 -11.32 2.80
C LYS A 21 -8.10 -11.74 1.41
N SER A 22 -8.12 -10.82 0.43
CA SER A 22 -7.67 -11.12 -0.92
C SER A 22 -6.18 -11.44 -0.98
N LEU A 23 -5.35 -10.70 -0.24
CA LEU A 23 -3.91 -10.98 -0.16
C LEU A 23 -3.64 -12.34 0.48
N VAL A 24 -4.26 -12.61 1.64
CA VAL A 24 -4.07 -13.88 2.37
C VAL A 24 -4.53 -15.07 1.54
N ALA A 25 -5.67 -14.98 0.85
CA ALA A 25 -6.20 -16.05 0.02
C ALA A 25 -5.33 -16.38 -1.20
N ASN A 26 -4.58 -15.41 -1.73
CA ASN A 26 -3.86 -15.57 -3.01
C ASN A 26 -2.34 -15.64 -2.88
N SER A 27 -1.75 -15.32 -1.73
CA SER A 27 -0.31 -15.22 -1.60
C SER A 27 0.22 -15.86 -0.32
N ASP A 28 1.43 -16.39 -0.39
CA ASP A 28 2.17 -16.84 0.79
C ASP A 28 2.73 -15.62 1.52
N VAL A 29 1.95 -15.09 2.46
CA VAL A 29 2.31 -13.99 3.34
C VAL A 29 2.45 -14.50 4.77
N ASP A 30 3.46 -14.04 5.53
CA ASP A 30 3.67 -14.46 6.92
C ASP A 30 2.94 -13.56 7.92
N ARG A 31 2.77 -12.28 7.58
CA ARG A 31 2.12 -11.29 8.45
C ARG A 31 1.53 -10.15 7.66
N VAL A 32 0.35 -9.72 8.09
CA VAL A 32 -0.33 -8.52 7.58
C VAL A 32 -0.47 -7.52 8.72
N TRP A 33 0.05 -6.32 8.53
CA TRP A 33 -0.08 -5.23 9.48
C TRP A 33 -1.24 -4.30 9.10
N PHE A 34 -2.07 -3.99 10.08
CA PHE A 34 -3.03 -2.89 9.98
C PHE A 34 -2.52 -1.71 10.81
N LEU A 35 -2.12 -0.62 10.16
CA LEU A 35 -1.94 0.65 10.85
C LEU A 35 -3.31 1.29 11.04
N ILE A 36 -3.68 1.53 12.29
CA ILE A 36 -4.97 2.02 12.71
C ILE A 36 -4.83 3.30 13.55
N GLU A 37 -5.89 4.11 13.59
CA GLU A 37 -5.95 5.35 14.36
C GLU A 37 -6.71 5.22 15.70
N ASP A 38 -6.94 3.99 16.13
CA ASP A 38 -7.69 3.64 17.34
C ASP A 38 -6.89 2.65 18.18
N GLU A 39 -7.11 2.66 19.50
CA GLU A 39 -6.50 1.67 20.41
C GLU A 39 -6.92 0.23 20.09
N THR A 40 -8.11 0.06 19.52
CA THR A 40 -8.67 -1.25 19.19
C THR A 40 -9.23 -1.29 17.79
N PHE A 41 -9.04 -2.43 17.12
CA PHE A 41 -9.65 -2.71 15.82
C PHE A 41 -11.04 -3.37 16.03
N PRO A 42 -12.11 -2.88 15.40
CA PRO A 42 -13.49 -3.31 15.74
C PRO A 42 -13.93 -4.61 15.05
N PHE A 43 -13.07 -5.24 14.25
CA PHE A 43 -13.39 -6.48 13.54
C PHE A 43 -12.52 -7.63 14.04
N GLU A 44 -13.08 -8.84 14.07
CA GLU A 44 -12.30 -10.06 14.29
C GLU A 44 -11.42 -10.34 13.07
N VAL A 45 -10.16 -10.66 13.34
CA VAL A 45 -9.15 -10.98 12.33
C VAL A 45 -8.31 -12.17 12.80
N PRO A 46 -7.78 -13.01 11.91
CA PRO A 46 -6.91 -14.14 12.27
C PRO A 46 -5.53 -13.66 12.77
N ASP A 47 -4.80 -14.55 13.43
CA ASP A 47 -3.48 -14.27 14.05
C ASP A 47 -2.43 -13.74 13.07
N ILE A 48 -2.57 -14.06 11.78
CA ILE A 48 -1.70 -13.53 10.71
C ILE A 48 -1.83 -12.03 10.56
N VAL A 49 -2.96 -11.44 10.97
CA VAL A 49 -3.23 -10.00 10.95
C VAL A 49 -2.92 -9.40 12.30
N GLN A 50 -2.01 -8.44 12.32
CA GLN A 50 -1.59 -7.71 13.52
C GLN A 50 -1.98 -6.25 13.38
N THR A 51 -2.44 -5.63 14.44
CA THR A 51 -2.78 -4.20 14.45
C THR A 51 -1.68 -3.38 15.11
N LYS A 52 -1.46 -2.18 14.61
CA LYS A 52 -0.56 -1.19 15.22
C LYS A 52 -1.27 0.15 15.29
N ASP A 53 -1.61 0.58 16.49
CA ASP A 53 -2.15 1.92 16.74
C ASP A 53 -1.08 2.99 16.50
N VAL A 54 -1.40 3.94 15.64
CA VAL A 54 -0.57 5.10 15.31
C VAL A 54 -1.24 6.43 15.67
N SER A 55 -2.33 6.41 16.44
CA SER A 55 -3.04 7.62 16.88
C SER A 55 -2.15 8.58 17.68
N GLY A 56 -1.22 8.03 18.46
CA GLY A 56 -0.23 8.79 19.23
C GLY A 56 1.02 9.21 18.47
N GLN A 57 1.05 9.10 17.12
CA GLN A 57 2.20 9.44 16.31
C GLN A 57 2.60 10.93 16.48
N ARG A 58 3.90 11.23 16.40
CA ARG A 58 4.45 12.57 16.51
C ARG A 58 5.25 13.01 15.28
N PHE A 59 5.20 12.22 14.21
CA PHE A 59 5.92 12.53 12.97
C PHE A 59 5.28 13.70 12.22
N PHE A 60 3.95 13.81 12.28
CA PHE A 60 3.14 14.80 11.58
C PHE A 60 2.23 15.50 12.59
N PRO A 61 2.68 16.63 13.19
CA PRO A 61 1.86 17.42 14.09
C PRO A 61 0.74 18.15 13.34
N GLU A 62 -0.21 18.76 14.07
CA GLU A 62 -1.30 19.54 13.47
C GLU A 62 -0.83 20.72 12.59
N THR A 63 0.41 21.15 12.77
CA THR A 63 1.06 22.18 11.96
C THR A 63 1.68 21.67 10.66
N CYS A 64 1.65 20.35 10.43
CA CYS A 64 2.17 19.75 9.20
C CYS A 64 1.43 20.32 7.98
N ALA A 65 2.19 20.72 6.95
CA ALA A 65 1.66 21.32 5.73
C ALA A 65 0.66 20.42 4.98
N ASN A 66 0.75 19.10 5.19
CA ASN A 66 -0.05 18.09 4.50
C ASN A 66 -1.04 17.35 5.41
N ILE A 67 -1.24 17.77 6.66
CA ILE A 67 -2.13 17.06 7.60
C ILE A 67 -3.61 17.24 7.27
N ARG A 68 -3.97 18.33 6.62
CA ARG A 68 -5.36 18.72 6.27
C ARG A 68 -5.53 18.77 4.75
N THR A 69 -5.45 17.61 4.12
CA THR A 69 -5.68 17.45 2.69
C THR A 69 -6.94 16.61 2.44
N ASN A 70 -7.24 16.31 1.18
CA ASN A 70 -8.30 15.37 0.84
C ASN A 70 -7.95 13.92 1.20
N TYR A 71 -6.67 13.67 1.53
CA TYR A 71 -6.18 12.38 2.00
C TYR A 71 -6.14 12.35 3.52
N THR A 72 -6.31 11.18 4.11
CA THR A 72 -6.13 11.03 5.56
C THR A 72 -4.65 11.11 5.92
N TYR A 73 -4.32 11.53 7.15
CA TYR A 73 -2.94 11.52 7.63
C TYR A 73 -2.31 10.12 7.62
N MET A 74 -3.14 9.06 7.56
CA MET A 74 -2.68 7.68 7.45
C MET A 74 -1.82 7.45 6.19
N SER A 75 -2.06 8.19 5.10
CA SER A 75 -1.20 8.13 3.92
C SER A 75 0.20 8.71 4.19
N LEU A 76 0.31 9.74 5.05
CA LEU A 76 1.62 10.26 5.50
C LEU A 76 2.44 9.21 6.26
N MET A 77 1.78 8.26 6.94
CA MET A 77 2.46 7.24 7.71
C MET A 77 3.34 6.31 6.86
N ARG A 78 3.13 6.23 5.56
CA ARG A 78 3.93 5.40 4.64
C ARG A 78 5.41 5.77 4.62
N VAL A 79 5.76 7.05 4.83
CA VAL A 79 7.17 7.47 4.91
C VAL A 79 7.82 7.13 6.25
N THR A 80 7.06 6.62 7.21
CA THR A 80 7.55 6.28 8.56
C THR A 80 7.74 4.78 8.78
N TYR A 81 7.47 3.94 7.78
CA TYR A 81 7.52 2.47 7.95
C TYR A 81 8.86 1.96 8.47
N ALA A 82 9.97 2.56 8.04
CA ALA A 82 11.29 2.19 8.53
C ALA A 82 11.47 2.40 10.04
N LYS A 83 10.71 3.33 10.64
CA LYS A 83 10.67 3.58 12.09
C LYS A 83 9.63 2.71 12.80
N LEU A 84 8.48 2.47 12.16
CA LEU A 84 7.39 1.70 12.76
C LEU A 84 7.70 0.19 12.79
N PHE A 85 8.52 -0.28 11.84
CA PHE A 85 8.88 -1.69 11.67
C PHE A 85 10.40 -1.88 11.70
N PRO A 86 11.06 -1.65 12.86
CA PRO A 86 12.52 -1.63 12.95
C PRO A 86 13.18 -2.97 12.60
N ASP A 87 12.47 -4.09 12.81
CA ASP A 87 12.98 -5.44 12.59
C ASP A 87 12.61 -6.02 11.21
N THR A 88 11.86 -5.27 10.39
CA THR A 88 11.43 -5.69 9.04
C THR A 88 12.37 -5.11 7.98
N GLY A 89 12.94 -5.97 7.14
CA GLY A 89 13.84 -5.55 6.06
C GLY A 89 13.10 -5.03 4.82
N LYS A 90 12.02 -5.72 4.43
CA LYS A 90 11.15 -5.35 3.32
C LYS A 90 9.69 -5.46 3.72
N ILE A 91 8.85 -4.56 3.23
CA ILE A 91 7.40 -4.60 3.48
C ILE A 91 6.62 -4.24 2.22
N LEU A 92 5.58 -5.03 1.92
CA LEU A 92 4.66 -4.72 0.84
C LEU A 92 3.57 -3.78 1.35
N GLN A 93 3.58 -2.54 0.88
CA GLN A 93 2.51 -1.57 1.05
C GLN A 93 1.39 -1.86 0.07
N LEU A 94 0.16 -1.88 0.55
CA LEU A 94 -1.05 -1.97 -0.25
C LEU A 94 -2.07 -0.93 0.21
N ASP A 95 -2.66 -0.20 -0.73
CA ASP A 95 -3.80 0.65 -0.42
C ASP A 95 -5.02 -0.19 -0.06
N VAL A 96 -5.89 0.38 0.75
CA VAL A 96 -7.10 -0.33 1.24
C VAL A 96 -8.12 -0.59 0.13
N ASP A 97 -7.98 0.08 -1.00
CA ASP A 97 -8.77 -0.08 -2.22
C ASP A 97 -8.07 -0.97 -3.26
N THR A 98 -7.28 -1.92 -2.81
CA THR A 98 -6.66 -2.97 -3.64
C THR A 98 -7.32 -4.32 -3.41
N VAL A 99 -7.32 -5.16 -4.44
CA VAL A 99 -7.72 -6.57 -4.39
C VAL A 99 -6.65 -7.41 -5.08
N VAL A 100 -6.02 -8.29 -4.33
CA VAL A 100 -5.05 -9.27 -4.85
C VAL A 100 -5.84 -10.42 -5.46
N VAL A 101 -5.59 -10.72 -6.74
CA VAL A 101 -6.36 -11.73 -7.51
C VAL A 101 -5.48 -12.88 -8.00
N ASP A 102 -4.17 -12.74 -7.90
CA ASP A 102 -3.19 -13.77 -8.21
C ASP A 102 -2.02 -13.71 -7.20
N ASP A 103 -1.13 -14.69 -7.24
CA ASP A 103 0.01 -14.77 -6.33
C ASP A 103 1.00 -13.61 -6.53
N VAL A 104 1.28 -12.92 -5.44
CA VAL A 104 2.26 -11.83 -5.37
C VAL A 104 3.48 -12.17 -4.50
N SER A 105 3.61 -13.41 -4.06
CA SER A 105 4.69 -13.86 -3.15
C SER A 105 6.08 -13.56 -3.70
N GLY A 106 6.26 -13.58 -5.04
CA GLY A 106 7.51 -13.23 -5.70
C GLY A 106 7.97 -11.77 -5.50
N LEU A 107 7.10 -10.86 -5.05
CA LEU A 107 7.51 -9.48 -4.75
C LEU A 107 8.52 -9.42 -3.61
N TRP A 108 8.45 -10.32 -2.62
CA TRP A 108 9.43 -10.37 -1.53
C TRP A 108 10.78 -10.95 -1.95
N ASP A 109 10.84 -11.68 -3.07
CA ASP A 109 12.07 -12.25 -3.62
C ASP A 109 12.83 -11.27 -4.51
N LEU A 110 12.23 -10.09 -4.82
CA LEU A 110 12.91 -9.07 -5.61
C LEU A 110 14.20 -8.63 -4.93
N ASP A 111 15.29 -8.62 -5.70
CA ASP A 111 16.50 -7.93 -5.29
C ASP A 111 16.32 -6.42 -5.50
N LEU A 112 16.08 -5.71 -4.42
CA LEU A 112 15.95 -4.26 -4.44
C LEU A 112 17.31 -3.55 -4.44
N GLY A 113 18.42 -4.25 -4.14
CA GLY A 113 19.74 -3.66 -4.07
C GLY A 113 19.74 -2.36 -3.27
N LYS A 114 20.10 -1.25 -3.92
CA LYS A 114 20.08 0.09 -3.33
C LYS A 114 18.80 0.88 -3.58
N ALA A 115 17.80 0.30 -4.21
CA ALA A 115 16.50 0.97 -4.37
C ALA A 115 15.79 1.09 -3.02
N TRP A 116 15.04 2.16 -2.82
CA TRP A 116 14.21 2.37 -1.64
C TRP A 116 12.86 1.69 -1.79
N PHE A 117 12.37 1.59 -3.03
CA PHE A 117 11.10 0.91 -3.31
C PHE A 117 11.05 0.36 -4.73
N ALA A 118 10.08 -0.55 -4.93
CA ALA A 118 9.61 -0.96 -6.25
C ALA A 118 8.13 -0.69 -6.35
N ALA A 119 7.68 -0.04 -7.46
CA ALA A 119 6.28 0.31 -7.71
C ALA A 119 6.01 0.44 -9.21
N CYS A 120 4.74 0.48 -9.62
CA CYS A 120 4.38 0.71 -11.01
C CYS A 120 4.42 2.21 -11.34
N SER A 121 5.00 2.58 -12.48
CA SER A 121 4.95 3.95 -12.97
C SER A 121 3.59 4.26 -13.61
N GLU A 122 3.09 5.47 -13.40
CA GLU A 122 1.86 5.95 -14.05
C GLU A 122 2.08 6.24 -15.53
N ALA A 123 1.19 5.73 -16.38
CA ALA A 123 1.31 5.86 -17.84
C ALA A 123 1.19 7.33 -18.33
N ASN A 124 0.46 8.15 -17.60
CA ASN A 124 0.09 9.49 -18.05
C ASN A 124 1.12 10.59 -17.74
N GLY A 125 2.29 10.28 -17.20
CA GLY A 125 3.46 11.18 -17.09
C GLY A 125 3.19 12.67 -16.80
N GLN A 126 2.03 13.01 -16.21
CA GLN A 126 1.58 14.39 -16.03
C GLN A 126 2.39 15.15 -14.98
N TYR A 127 3.20 14.44 -14.19
CA TYR A 127 3.88 14.98 -13.02
C TYR A 127 5.39 15.12 -13.22
N LYS A 128 5.78 15.68 -14.38
CA LYS A 128 7.18 15.99 -14.73
C LYS A 128 8.03 16.71 -13.67
N PRO A 129 7.46 17.52 -12.73
CA PRO A 129 8.28 18.13 -11.68
C PRO A 129 9.01 17.14 -10.77
N TYR A 130 8.52 15.89 -10.69
CA TYR A 130 9.05 14.87 -9.76
C TYR A 130 10.05 13.90 -10.42
N GLY A 131 10.47 14.16 -11.66
CA GLY A 131 11.44 13.33 -12.35
C GLY A 131 10.89 12.70 -13.64
N PRO A 132 11.68 11.81 -14.29
CA PRO A 132 11.29 11.19 -15.55
C PRO A 132 10.13 10.18 -15.41
N ARG A 133 9.87 9.70 -14.20
CA ARG A 133 8.80 8.75 -13.87
C ARG A 133 8.04 9.22 -12.66
N TYR A 134 6.77 8.93 -12.64
CA TYR A 134 5.90 9.14 -11.50
C TYR A 134 5.30 7.79 -11.10
N TYR A 135 5.56 7.37 -9.87
CA TYR A 135 5.18 6.06 -9.38
C TYR A 135 3.89 6.12 -8.58
N ASN A 136 2.99 5.17 -8.81
CA ASN A 136 1.82 4.98 -7.98
C ASN A 136 2.21 4.17 -6.73
N ILE A 137 2.16 4.80 -5.57
CA ILE A 137 2.61 4.22 -4.29
C ILE A 137 1.49 3.41 -3.60
N GLY A 138 0.31 3.32 -4.19
CA GLY A 138 -0.77 2.48 -3.66
C GLY A 138 -0.43 0.98 -3.61
N VAL A 139 0.52 0.56 -4.44
CA VAL A 139 1.18 -0.75 -4.36
C VAL A 139 2.67 -0.54 -4.47
N ALA A 140 3.41 -0.80 -3.39
CA ALA A 140 4.86 -0.62 -3.38
C ALA A 140 5.56 -1.63 -2.45
N MET A 141 6.64 -2.23 -2.92
CA MET A 141 7.56 -2.99 -2.08
C MET A 141 8.64 -2.05 -1.56
N PHE A 142 8.65 -1.75 -0.25
CA PHE A 142 9.65 -0.89 0.37
C PHE A 142 10.84 -1.69 0.91
N ASN A 143 12.05 -1.19 0.66
CA ASN A 143 13.30 -1.68 1.22
C ASN A 143 13.63 -0.89 2.51
N LEU A 144 13.09 -1.34 3.63
CA LEU A 144 13.19 -0.63 4.89
C LEU A 144 14.63 -0.58 5.41
N ASP A 145 15.47 -1.59 5.11
CA ASP A 145 16.87 -1.59 5.48
C ASP A 145 17.62 -0.46 4.77
N GLN A 146 17.44 -0.33 3.44
CA GLN A 146 18.10 0.73 2.68
C GLN A 146 17.56 2.12 3.02
N ILE A 147 16.25 2.24 3.32
CA ILE A 147 15.64 3.48 3.79
C ILE A 147 16.27 3.93 5.11
N ARG A 148 16.50 3.00 6.06
CA ARG A 148 17.17 3.28 7.34
C ARG A 148 18.63 3.66 7.14
N GLU A 149 19.37 2.90 6.31
CA GLU A 149 20.77 3.17 6.02
C GLU A 149 21.01 4.57 5.46
N ASP A 150 20.15 4.99 4.52
CA ASP A 150 20.25 6.30 3.87
C ASP A 150 19.59 7.43 4.70
N GLY A 151 18.76 7.10 5.71
CA GLY A 151 18.05 8.06 6.55
C GLY A 151 17.04 8.91 5.79
N ILE A 152 16.56 8.42 4.63
CA ILE A 152 15.67 9.18 3.73
C ILE A 152 14.30 9.45 4.36
N ASP A 153 13.80 8.57 5.22
CA ASP A 153 12.57 8.75 5.97
C ASP A 153 12.54 10.07 6.76
N ASN A 154 13.66 10.47 7.38
CA ASN A 154 13.76 11.75 8.08
C ASN A 154 13.63 12.95 7.12
N GLN A 155 14.21 12.85 5.93
CA GLN A 155 14.13 13.89 4.91
C GLN A 155 12.69 14.02 4.37
N LEU A 156 12.03 12.89 4.10
CA LEU A 156 10.63 12.86 3.64
C LEU A 156 9.69 13.42 4.71
N ILE A 157 9.85 13.05 5.98
CA ILE A 157 9.07 13.58 7.10
C ILE A 157 9.26 15.11 7.19
N THR A 158 10.51 15.59 7.11
CA THR A 158 10.81 17.02 7.17
C THR A 158 10.18 17.77 6.00
N PHE A 159 10.31 17.25 4.79
CA PHE A 159 9.73 17.82 3.58
C PHE A 159 8.20 17.91 3.69
N LEU A 160 7.52 16.81 4.04
CA LEU A 160 6.07 16.77 4.15
C LEU A 160 5.51 17.64 5.28
N ASN A 161 6.28 17.88 6.33
CA ASN A 161 5.89 18.82 7.39
C ASN A 161 5.91 20.28 6.93
N SER A 162 6.79 20.64 6.00
CA SER A 162 7.06 22.02 5.61
C SER A 162 6.54 22.43 4.23
N THR A 163 6.30 21.46 3.34
CA THR A 163 6.00 21.72 1.92
C THR A 163 4.68 21.06 1.54
N PRO A 164 3.64 21.85 1.20
CA PRO A 164 2.38 21.29 0.71
C PRO A 164 2.56 20.68 -0.68
N VAL A 165 2.04 19.48 -0.87
CA VAL A 165 2.08 18.74 -2.14
C VAL A 165 0.72 18.09 -2.42
N PRO A 166 0.30 17.98 -3.71
CA PRO A 166 -1.01 17.48 -4.09
C PRO A 166 -1.29 16.02 -3.67
N TYR A 167 -0.34 15.13 -3.87
CA TYR A 167 -0.47 13.69 -3.61
C TYR A 167 0.44 13.22 -2.47
N ILE A 168 0.61 14.10 -1.49
CA ILE A 168 1.29 13.88 -0.21
C ILE A 168 2.51 12.94 -0.28
N ASP A 169 2.42 11.73 0.30
CA ASP A 169 3.52 10.77 0.36
C ASP A 169 3.99 10.29 -1.02
N GLN A 170 3.07 10.13 -1.99
CA GLN A 170 3.41 9.72 -3.35
C GLN A 170 4.32 10.75 -4.03
N ASP A 171 4.00 12.05 -3.91
CA ASP A 171 4.83 13.14 -4.44
C ASP A 171 6.22 13.13 -3.79
N ALA A 172 6.28 12.94 -2.47
CA ALA A 172 7.54 12.90 -1.74
C ALA A 172 8.42 11.72 -2.18
N TRP A 173 7.86 10.50 -2.27
CA TRP A 173 8.58 9.33 -2.77
C TRP A 173 9.05 9.52 -4.22
N CYS A 174 8.22 10.10 -5.10
CA CYS A 174 8.61 10.34 -6.48
C CYS A 174 9.71 11.40 -6.60
N LEU A 175 9.62 12.49 -5.83
CA LEU A 175 10.60 13.57 -5.86
C LEU A 175 12.00 13.11 -5.42
N TYR A 176 12.07 12.38 -4.31
CA TYR A 176 13.34 11.96 -3.72
C TYR A 176 13.83 10.61 -4.27
N GLY A 177 12.92 9.71 -4.61
CA GLY A 177 13.20 8.31 -4.89
C GLY A 177 13.28 7.94 -6.37
N ASN A 178 13.09 8.86 -7.31
CA ASN A 178 13.00 8.53 -8.74
C ASN A 178 14.20 7.72 -9.28
N GLN A 179 15.41 8.01 -8.80
CA GLN A 179 16.63 7.27 -9.17
C GLN A 179 16.91 6.06 -8.26
N ARG A 180 16.06 5.86 -7.26
CA ARG A 180 16.14 4.82 -6.22
C ARG A 180 14.90 3.94 -6.21
N ALA A 181 14.24 3.84 -7.37
CA ALA A 181 13.05 3.04 -7.57
C ALA A 181 13.26 1.98 -8.65
N ILE A 182 12.57 0.86 -8.50
CA ILE A 182 12.49 -0.21 -9.51
C ILE A 182 11.07 -0.20 -10.07
N ASP A 183 10.94 -0.27 -11.40
CA ASP A 183 9.65 -0.41 -12.05
C ASP A 183 9.11 -1.82 -11.88
N LEU A 184 7.89 -1.90 -11.37
CA LEU A 184 7.10 -3.13 -11.38
C LEU A 184 6.26 -3.21 -12.67
N PRO A 185 6.02 -4.43 -13.20
CA PRO A 185 5.03 -4.67 -14.23
C PRO A 185 3.63 -4.21 -13.82
N THR A 186 2.85 -3.69 -14.78
CA THR A 186 1.46 -3.20 -14.59
C THR A 186 0.55 -4.20 -13.85
N ARG A 187 0.78 -5.50 -14.01
CA ARG A 187 0.00 -6.54 -13.34
C ARG A 187 -0.04 -6.42 -11.81
N TYR A 188 0.98 -5.79 -11.20
CA TYR A 188 1.04 -5.59 -9.76
C TYR A 188 0.34 -4.32 -9.26
N ASN A 189 -0.20 -3.49 -10.17
CA ASN A 189 -0.98 -2.32 -9.79
C ASN A 189 -1.89 -1.89 -10.95
N GLU A 190 -2.80 -2.79 -11.35
CA GLU A 190 -3.74 -2.50 -12.43
C GLU A 190 -4.73 -1.43 -11.99
N CYS A 191 -4.63 -0.24 -12.55
CA CYS A 191 -5.56 0.86 -12.30
C CYS A 191 -5.55 1.87 -13.46
N TYR A 192 -6.50 2.80 -13.42
CA TYR A 192 -6.64 3.83 -14.46
C TYR A 192 -5.37 4.67 -14.69
N MET A 193 -4.59 4.95 -13.65
CA MET A 193 -3.38 5.76 -13.76
C MET A 193 -2.19 4.98 -14.33
N VAL A 194 -2.05 3.72 -13.95
CA VAL A 194 -0.94 2.84 -14.38
C VAL A 194 -1.22 2.20 -15.72
N GLY A 195 -2.45 1.70 -15.92
CA GLY A 195 -2.89 0.97 -17.11
C GLY A 195 -3.60 -0.33 -16.76
N PHE A 196 -4.11 -1.00 -17.79
CA PHE A 196 -4.81 -2.27 -17.69
C PHE A 196 -3.98 -3.39 -18.35
N THR A 197 -4.17 -4.62 -17.89
CA THR A 197 -3.48 -5.82 -18.39
C THR A 197 -4.45 -6.99 -18.47
N ASP A 198 -4.14 -7.99 -19.31
CA ASP A 198 -4.94 -9.22 -19.40
C ASP A 198 -4.66 -10.19 -18.26
N ASP A 199 -3.56 -9.96 -17.51
CA ASP A 199 -3.06 -10.83 -16.43
C ASP A 199 -2.76 -10.01 -15.15
N PRO A 200 -3.78 -9.44 -14.48
CA PRO A 200 -3.58 -8.71 -13.25
C PRO A 200 -3.27 -9.64 -12.08
N ALA A 201 -2.36 -9.22 -11.20
CA ALA A 201 -2.18 -9.82 -9.89
C ALA A 201 -2.81 -8.97 -8.78
N ILE A 202 -2.81 -7.65 -8.98
CA ILE A 202 -3.45 -6.70 -8.05
C ILE A 202 -4.30 -5.72 -8.86
N CYS A 203 -5.61 -5.72 -8.57
CA CYS A 203 -6.55 -4.73 -9.04
C CYS A 203 -6.63 -3.58 -8.03
N HIS A 204 -6.35 -2.34 -8.44
CA HIS A 204 -6.34 -1.17 -7.58
C HIS A 204 -7.42 -0.18 -8.02
N PHE A 205 -8.38 0.09 -7.16
CA PHE A 205 -9.55 0.94 -7.43
C PHE A 205 -9.24 2.43 -7.21
N ALA A 206 -8.02 2.84 -7.49
CA ALA A 206 -7.52 4.18 -7.25
C ALA A 206 -8.36 5.28 -7.90
N GLY A 207 -8.57 6.39 -7.19
CA GLY A 207 -9.27 7.56 -7.71
C GLY A 207 -10.79 7.54 -7.60
N HIS A 208 -11.37 6.52 -6.98
CA HIS A 208 -12.83 6.37 -6.81
C HIS A 208 -13.36 6.91 -5.47
N GLY A 209 -12.49 7.48 -4.61
CA GLY A 209 -12.87 7.96 -3.29
C GLY A 209 -13.47 6.82 -2.45
N ASN A 210 -14.59 7.10 -1.76
CA ASN A 210 -15.29 6.09 -0.95
C ASN A 210 -16.24 5.19 -1.77
N ASP A 211 -16.48 5.50 -3.04
CA ASP A 211 -17.40 4.76 -3.91
C ASP A 211 -16.65 4.01 -5.03
N TRP A 212 -15.57 3.37 -4.68
CA TRP A 212 -14.75 2.58 -5.58
C TRP A 212 -15.42 1.29 -6.09
N ALA A 213 -16.63 1.02 -5.63
CA ALA A 213 -17.49 -0.06 -6.11
C ALA A 213 -18.56 0.40 -7.10
N ASN A 214 -18.51 1.65 -7.62
CA ASN A 214 -19.50 2.13 -8.56
C ASN A 214 -19.39 1.37 -9.91
N PRO A 215 -20.42 0.55 -10.30
CA PRO A 215 -20.36 -0.25 -11.50
C PRO A 215 -20.44 0.57 -12.80
N GLU A 216 -20.85 1.84 -12.74
CA GLU A 216 -20.96 2.74 -13.88
C GLU A 216 -19.63 3.43 -14.20
N ASP A 217 -18.67 3.40 -13.27
CA ASP A 217 -17.36 4.01 -13.50
C ASP A 217 -16.47 3.06 -14.32
N LYS A 218 -16.27 3.43 -15.59
CA LYS A 218 -15.41 2.66 -16.51
C LYS A 218 -13.93 2.59 -16.09
N ARG A 219 -13.53 3.38 -15.08
CA ARG A 219 -12.18 3.32 -14.50
C ARG A 219 -12.05 2.20 -13.47
N THR A 220 -13.16 1.55 -13.09
CA THR A 220 -13.18 0.49 -12.09
C THR A 220 -12.70 -0.82 -12.70
N PRO A 221 -11.54 -1.35 -12.30
CA PRO A 221 -11.09 -2.64 -12.79
C PRO A 221 -11.89 -3.75 -12.06
N ARG A 222 -12.46 -4.66 -12.84
CA ARG A 222 -12.88 -6.00 -12.41
C ARG A 222 -13.65 -6.05 -11.08
N LEU A 223 -14.80 -5.36 -11.02
CA LEU A 223 -15.67 -5.29 -9.84
C LEU A 223 -16.08 -6.66 -9.27
N GLU A 224 -16.14 -7.69 -10.11
CA GLU A 224 -16.44 -9.06 -9.69
C GLU A 224 -15.46 -9.57 -8.63
N HIS A 225 -14.19 -9.25 -8.76
CA HIS A 225 -13.17 -9.63 -7.77
C HIS A 225 -13.42 -8.96 -6.42
N LEU A 226 -13.73 -7.66 -6.43
CA LEU A 226 -14.05 -6.93 -5.21
C LEU A 226 -15.25 -7.56 -4.48
N LYS A 227 -16.30 -7.89 -5.21
CA LYS A 227 -17.51 -8.53 -4.64
C LYS A 227 -17.17 -9.87 -3.99
N ALA A 228 -16.40 -10.71 -4.70
CA ALA A 228 -16.01 -12.02 -4.21
C ALA A 228 -15.27 -11.94 -2.85
N TYR A 229 -14.31 -11.01 -2.70
CA TYR A 229 -13.55 -10.87 -1.46
C TYR A 229 -14.28 -10.10 -0.35
N ARG A 230 -15.30 -9.31 -0.66
CA ARG A 230 -16.21 -8.74 0.34
C ARG A 230 -17.03 -9.84 1.02
N GLU A 231 -17.51 -10.80 0.24
CA GLU A 231 -18.35 -11.91 0.71
C GLU A 231 -17.54 -13.05 1.34
N MET A 232 -16.25 -13.19 0.99
CA MET A 232 -15.35 -14.21 1.49
C MET A 232 -15.23 -14.13 3.04
N SER A 233 -15.28 -15.27 3.72
CA SER A 233 -14.96 -15.36 5.14
C SER A 233 -13.44 -15.37 5.38
N TRP A 234 -13.02 -15.11 6.62
CA TRP A 234 -11.62 -15.31 7.02
C TRP A 234 -11.21 -16.78 7.00
N ASP A 235 -12.11 -17.69 7.38
CA ASP A 235 -11.83 -19.13 7.36
C ASP A 235 -11.52 -19.59 5.94
N GLU A 236 -12.31 -19.17 4.94
CA GLU A 236 -12.04 -19.47 3.53
C GLU A 236 -10.70 -18.88 3.04
N ALA A 237 -10.39 -17.64 3.44
CA ALA A 237 -9.12 -17.01 3.08
C ALA A 237 -7.92 -17.76 3.67
N MET A 238 -8.03 -18.19 4.94
CA MET A 238 -6.99 -18.94 5.63
C MET A 238 -6.83 -20.38 5.07
N GLU A 239 -7.92 -21.05 4.73
CA GLU A 239 -7.86 -22.37 4.07
C GLU A 239 -7.08 -22.30 2.75
N ARG A 240 -7.33 -21.26 1.93
CA ARG A 240 -6.59 -21.04 0.68
C ARG A 240 -5.10 -20.75 0.93
N HIS A 241 -4.81 -19.93 1.95
CA HIS A 241 -3.44 -19.61 2.35
C HIS A 241 -2.65 -20.85 2.79
N ASP A 242 -3.24 -21.69 3.64
CA ASP A 242 -2.60 -22.88 4.14
C ASP A 242 -2.33 -23.90 3.03
N ALA A 243 -3.24 -24.00 2.05
CA ALA A 243 -3.03 -24.83 0.88
C ALA A 243 -1.82 -24.37 0.04
N LYS A 244 -1.58 -23.07 -0.07
CA LYS A 244 -0.40 -22.53 -0.80
C LYS A 244 0.92 -22.80 -0.07
N LYS A 245 0.94 -22.80 1.27
CA LYS A 245 2.15 -23.10 2.06
C LYS A 245 2.58 -24.57 2.00
N GLN A 246 1.70 -25.46 1.57
CA GLN A 246 1.96 -26.90 1.49
C GLN A 246 2.40 -27.37 0.10
N GLY A 247 2.28 -26.57 -0.93
CA GLY A 247 2.64 -26.84 -2.33
C GLY A 247 3.98 -26.24 -2.72
#